data_801e66778e74e106d30844282763b873
#
_entry.id   801e66778e74e106d30844282763b873
#
_cell.length_a   1.000
_cell.length_b   1.000
_cell.length_c   1.000
_cell.angle_alpha   90.00
_cell.angle_beta   90.00
_cell.angle_gamma   90.00
#
_symmetry.space_group_name_H-M   'P 1'
#
loop_
_entity.id
_entity.type
_entity.pdbx_description
1 polymer ?
#
loop_
_entity_poly.entity_id
_entity_poly.type
_entity_poly.pdbx_seq_one_letter_code
_entity_poly.pdbx_strand_id
1 'polypeptide(L)'
;MSLAVTGALLDGETVGLRAEEGVITELGPAVEPRQGDRVIEADGLLLTPPLVNGHTHAAMTLFRGYGDDLPLMEWLEKWIWPAEAKLEPEDVYWGTRLAAVEMVRSGTTRFFDMYWHGTEVARAVTDAGIRAVVSSVMIDHLDPADGEKQRPAALELLDRLADVGPLVTPGFAPHGIYMVSGESLRWIAETAADRRLPVQIHLAETDDEVSECVARTGKSPARYLDELG
;
A
#
# COMPACT_ATOMS: atom_id res chain seq x y z
N MET A 1 -15.28 -16.22 14.32
CA MET A 1 -14.87 -15.68 15.64
C MET A 1 -15.68 -14.42 15.89
N SER A 2 -16.28 -14.28 17.08
CA SER A 2 -17.06 -13.07 17.42
C SER A 2 -16.33 -12.21 18.45
N LEU A 3 -16.53 -10.89 18.35
CA LEU A 3 -15.93 -9.87 19.21
C LEU A 3 -17.04 -8.95 19.68
N ALA A 4 -17.04 -8.58 20.96
CA ALA A 4 -17.82 -7.49 21.51
C ALA A 4 -16.91 -6.43 22.14
N VAL A 5 -17.19 -5.17 21.88
CA VAL A 5 -16.58 -4.00 22.55
C VAL A 5 -17.68 -3.33 23.35
N THR A 6 -17.41 -3.03 24.64
CA THR A 6 -18.38 -2.38 25.52
C THR A 6 -17.85 -1.08 26.09
N GLY A 7 -18.72 -0.13 26.36
CA GLY A 7 -18.38 1.10 27.09
C GLY A 7 -17.56 2.14 26.28
N ALA A 8 -17.37 1.95 24.97
CA ALA A 8 -16.62 2.88 24.15
C ALA A 8 -17.38 4.18 23.90
N LEU A 9 -16.66 5.27 23.69
CA LEU A 9 -17.23 6.57 23.31
C LEU A 9 -17.14 6.76 21.78
N LEU A 10 -18.30 6.98 21.13
CA LEU A 10 -18.43 7.32 19.72
C LEU A 10 -19.27 8.60 19.62
N ASP A 11 -18.72 9.65 19.05
CA ASP A 11 -19.38 10.97 18.87
C ASP A 11 -20.01 11.53 20.16
N GLY A 12 -19.40 11.24 21.32
CA GLY A 12 -19.84 11.71 22.63
C GLY A 12 -20.89 10.80 23.33
N GLU A 13 -21.30 9.73 22.69
CA GLU A 13 -22.23 8.73 23.27
C GLU A 13 -21.48 7.47 23.66
N THR A 14 -21.89 6.82 24.75
CA THR A 14 -21.39 5.50 25.13
C THR A 14 -22.07 4.43 24.30
N VAL A 15 -21.27 3.63 23.60
CA VAL A 15 -21.75 2.59 22.69
C VAL A 15 -21.07 1.26 22.95
N GLY A 16 -21.73 0.20 22.52
CA GLY A 16 -21.11 -1.12 22.30
C GLY A 16 -21.04 -1.43 20.81
N LEU A 17 -20.12 -2.29 20.44
CA LEU A 17 -19.98 -2.82 19.09
C LEU A 17 -19.87 -4.33 19.15
N ARG A 18 -20.52 -5.03 18.24
CA ARG A 18 -20.35 -6.46 18.05
C ARG A 18 -19.95 -6.77 16.60
N ALA A 19 -18.97 -7.65 16.43
CA ALA A 19 -18.50 -8.10 15.12
C ALA A 19 -18.47 -9.62 15.05
N GLU A 20 -18.89 -10.16 13.91
CA GLU A 20 -18.84 -11.60 13.59
C GLU A 20 -18.15 -11.79 12.26
N GLU A 21 -17.24 -12.77 12.18
CA GLU A 21 -16.51 -13.12 10.95
C GLU A 21 -15.89 -11.91 10.23
N GLY A 22 -15.38 -10.94 11.03
CA GLY A 22 -14.74 -9.72 10.50
C GLY A 22 -15.69 -8.62 10.04
N VAL A 23 -17.00 -8.77 10.28
CA VAL A 23 -18.03 -7.78 9.93
C VAL A 23 -18.69 -7.23 11.19
N ILE A 24 -18.85 -5.92 11.28
CA ILE A 24 -19.62 -5.28 12.36
C ILE A 24 -21.09 -5.62 12.11
N THR A 25 -21.71 -6.31 13.06
CA THR A 25 -23.12 -6.73 13.00
C THR A 25 -24.03 -5.84 13.84
N GLU A 26 -23.49 -5.24 14.90
CA GLU A 26 -24.25 -4.37 15.81
C GLU A 26 -23.38 -3.21 16.28
N LEU A 27 -23.97 -2.03 16.37
CA LEU A 27 -23.34 -0.82 16.91
C LEU A 27 -24.41 0.05 17.55
N GLY A 28 -24.23 0.44 18.82
CA GLY A 28 -25.16 1.32 19.51
C GLY A 28 -25.12 1.18 21.03
N PRO A 29 -25.95 1.95 21.76
CA PRO A 29 -25.88 2.02 23.22
C PRO A 29 -26.39 0.74 23.92
N ALA A 30 -27.15 -0.11 23.24
CA ALA A 30 -27.78 -1.31 23.82
C ALA A 30 -27.09 -2.61 23.37
N VAL A 31 -25.89 -2.53 22.80
CA VAL A 31 -25.16 -3.74 22.38
C VAL A 31 -24.51 -4.38 23.60
N GLU A 32 -24.90 -5.65 23.85
CA GLU A 32 -24.38 -6.45 24.94
C GLU A 32 -23.57 -7.64 24.40
N PRO A 33 -22.52 -8.06 25.11
CA PRO A 33 -21.81 -9.29 24.78
C PRO A 33 -22.71 -10.51 24.81
N ARG A 34 -22.44 -11.48 23.93
CA ARG A 34 -23.12 -12.78 23.90
C ARG A 34 -22.18 -13.90 24.32
N GLN A 35 -22.75 -15.01 24.68
CA GLN A 35 -21.95 -16.19 25.03
C GLN A 35 -21.06 -16.61 23.87
N GLY A 36 -19.75 -16.69 24.15
CA GLY A 36 -18.70 -17.01 23.14
C GLY A 36 -18.02 -15.81 22.49
N ASP A 37 -18.47 -14.59 22.77
CA ASP A 37 -17.76 -13.40 22.31
C ASP A 37 -16.43 -13.21 23.06
N ARG A 38 -15.40 -12.81 22.35
CA ARG A 38 -14.23 -12.16 22.96
C ARG A 38 -14.64 -10.74 23.33
N VAL A 39 -14.57 -10.38 24.60
CA VAL A 39 -15.00 -9.06 25.08
C VAL A 39 -13.80 -8.14 25.25
N ILE A 40 -13.93 -6.90 24.78
CA ILE A 40 -13.03 -5.77 25.05
C ILE A 40 -13.83 -4.73 25.83
N GLU A 41 -13.45 -4.53 27.08
CA GLU A 41 -13.98 -3.43 27.90
C GLU A 41 -13.24 -2.14 27.50
N ALA A 42 -13.96 -1.15 27.00
CA ALA A 42 -13.43 0.08 26.43
C ALA A 42 -13.94 1.34 27.15
N ASP A 43 -14.26 1.22 28.44
CA ASP A 43 -14.77 2.33 29.24
C ASP A 43 -13.79 3.54 29.20
N GLY A 44 -14.31 4.68 28.75
CA GLY A 44 -13.54 5.91 28.58
C GLY A 44 -12.59 5.95 27.39
N LEU A 45 -12.58 4.91 26.54
CA LEU A 45 -11.82 4.88 25.30
C LEU A 45 -12.69 5.34 24.14
N LEU A 46 -12.05 6.00 23.14
CA LEU A 46 -12.73 6.38 21.90
C LEU A 46 -12.82 5.19 20.92
N LEU A 47 -13.99 5.03 20.33
CA LEU A 47 -14.19 4.19 19.15
C LEU A 47 -14.07 5.08 17.91
N THR A 48 -13.10 4.80 17.05
CA THR A 48 -12.85 5.56 15.82
C THR A 48 -12.74 4.63 14.63
N PRO A 49 -13.01 5.12 13.40
CA PRO A 49 -12.56 4.43 12.21
C PRO A 49 -11.05 4.20 12.27
N PRO A 50 -10.55 3.08 11.72
CA PRO A 50 -9.12 2.80 11.71
C PRO A 50 -8.38 3.73 10.74
N LEU A 51 -7.07 3.86 10.95
CA LEU A 51 -6.19 4.56 10.01
C LEU A 51 -5.95 3.70 8.76
N VAL A 52 -5.82 4.39 7.63
CA VAL A 52 -5.39 3.80 6.34
C VAL A 52 -4.09 4.48 5.93
N ASN A 53 -3.05 3.68 5.71
CA ASN A 53 -1.81 4.17 5.13
C ASN A 53 -1.91 4.10 3.60
N GLY A 54 -2.12 5.26 2.97
CA GLY A 54 -2.36 5.36 1.52
C GLY A 54 -1.12 5.15 0.66
N HIS A 55 0.08 5.15 1.23
CA HIS A 55 1.33 4.92 0.50
C HIS A 55 2.44 4.45 1.44
N THR A 56 3.13 3.38 1.08
CA THR A 56 4.30 2.89 1.81
C THR A 56 5.19 1.98 0.95
N HIS A 57 6.44 1.83 1.36
CA HIS A 57 7.40 0.83 0.94
C HIS A 57 7.66 -0.08 2.16
N ALA A 58 6.71 -0.99 2.43
CA ALA A 58 6.63 -1.66 3.73
C ALA A 58 7.93 -2.38 4.15
N ALA A 59 8.58 -3.08 3.22
CA ALA A 59 9.82 -3.79 3.51
C ALA A 59 11.02 -2.87 3.81
N MET A 60 10.95 -1.57 3.45
CA MET A 60 12.01 -0.60 3.76
C MET A 60 12.13 -0.27 5.26
N THR A 61 11.29 -0.82 6.12
CA THR A 61 11.56 -0.83 7.58
C THR A 61 12.94 -1.38 7.91
N LEU A 62 13.49 -2.26 7.06
CA LEU A 62 14.87 -2.78 7.18
C LEU A 62 15.94 -1.71 6.97
N PHE A 63 15.62 -0.62 6.28
CA PHE A 63 16.55 0.46 5.96
C PHE A 63 16.34 1.72 6.81
N ARG A 64 15.60 1.62 7.89
CA ARG A 64 15.33 2.76 8.78
C ARG A 64 16.62 3.41 9.26
N GLY A 65 16.78 4.72 9.01
CA GLY A 65 17.97 5.48 9.37
C GLY A 65 19.21 5.20 8.48
N TYR A 66 19.04 4.47 7.38
CA TYR A 66 20.13 4.17 6.46
C TYR A 66 20.27 5.28 5.41
N GLY A 67 21.32 6.09 5.52
CA GLY A 67 21.59 7.20 4.63
C GLY A 67 20.70 8.43 4.88
N ASP A 68 20.45 8.80 6.14
CA ASP A 68 19.65 9.98 6.50
C ASP A 68 20.27 11.29 6.02
N ASP A 69 19.42 12.33 5.88
CA ASP A 69 19.76 13.73 5.55
C ASP A 69 20.45 13.92 4.19
N LEU A 70 20.12 13.10 3.20
CA LEU A 70 20.64 13.18 1.83
C LEU A 70 19.57 13.66 0.84
N PRO A 71 19.95 14.35 -0.26
CA PRO A 71 19.05 14.56 -1.38
C PRO A 71 18.54 13.23 -1.94
N LEU A 72 17.28 13.20 -2.42
CA LEU A 72 16.58 11.95 -2.81
C LEU A 72 17.42 11.09 -3.77
N MET A 73 17.90 11.64 -4.87
CA MET A 73 18.65 10.84 -5.87
C MET A 73 19.97 10.33 -5.31
N GLU A 74 20.67 11.13 -4.50
CA GLU A 74 21.90 10.69 -3.85
C GLU A 74 21.64 9.54 -2.87
N TRP A 75 20.54 9.64 -2.09
CA TRP A 75 20.10 8.59 -1.16
C TRP A 75 19.74 7.31 -1.90
N LEU A 76 18.95 7.42 -3.00
CA LEU A 76 18.55 6.26 -3.80
C LEU A 76 19.75 5.57 -4.45
N GLU A 77 20.59 6.33 -5.21
CA GLU A 77 21.65 5.75 -6.03
C GLU A 77 22.82 5.21 -5.22
N LYS A 78 23.20 5.90 -4.12
CA LYS A 78 24.40 5.51 -3.36
C LYS A 78 24.08 4.57 -2.18
N TRP A 79 22.85 4.57 -1.68
CA TRP A 79 22.51 3.83 -0.46
C TRP A 79 21.41 2.81 -0.69
N ILE A 80 20.22 3.22 -1.15
CA ILE A 80 19.06 2.34 -1.18
C ILE A 80 19.14 1.31 -2.28
N TRP A 81 19.26 1.70 -3.55
CA TRP A 81 19.30 0.74 -4.65
C TRP A 81 20.42 -0.31 -4.55
N PRO A 82 21.67 0.06 -4.12
CA PRO A 82 22.70 -0.95 -3.88
C PRO A 82 22.39 -1.90 -2.70
N ALA A 83 21.59 -1.46 -1.73
CA ALA A 83 21.14 -2.29 -0.64
C ALA A 83 19.95 -3.17 -1.05
N GLU A 84 18.96 -2.60 -1.73
CA GLU A 84 17.79 -3.31 -2.26
C GLU A 84 18.17 -4.42 -3.24
N ALA A 85 19.18 -4.19 -4.08
CA ALA A 85 19.68 -5.20 -5.01
C ALA A 85 20.23 -6.47 -4.33
N LYS A 86 20.39 -6.47 -3.02
CA LYS A 86 20.86 -7.61 -2.21
C LYS A 86 19.74 -8.29 -1.43
N LEU A 87 18.54 -7.69 -1.44
CA LEU A 87 17.40 -8.28 -0.75
C LEU A 87 16.97 -9.56 -1.45
N GLU A 88 16.81 -10.59 -0.66
CA GLU A 88 16.15 -11.82 -1.07
C GLU A 88 14.64 -11.73 -0.78
N PRO A 89 13.81 -12.54 -1.44
CA PRO A 89 12.36 -12.55 -1.19
C PRO A 89 11.98 -12.67 0.30
N GLU A 90 12.71 -13.47 1.06
CA GLU A 90 12.48 -13.67 2.49
C GLU A 90 12.77 -12.41 3.33
N ASP A 91 13.72 -11.57 2.91
CA ASP A 91 13.98 -10.28 3.57
C ASP A 91 12.78 -9.35 3.41
N VAL A 92 12.20 -9.30 2.20
CA VAL A 92 10.98 -8.51 1.92
C VAL A 92 9.80 -8.99 2.77
N TYR A 93 9.64 -10.29 2.92
CA TYR A 93 8.64 -10.85 3.83
C TYR A 93 8.82 -10.34 5.27
N TRP A 94 10.03 -10.45 5.84
CA TRP A 94 10.26 -10.03 7.23
C TRP A 94 10.19 -8.53 7.42
N GLY A 95 10.69 -7.73 6.49
CA GLY A 95 10.55 -6.27 6.52
C GLY A 95 9.08 -5.84 6.49
N THR A 96 8.28 -6.46 5.63
CA THR A 96 6.83 -6.23 5.56
C THR A 96 6.12 -6.67 6.85
N ARG A 97 6.52 -7.80 7.45
CA ARG A 97 6.01 -8.25 8.75
C ARG A 97 6.28 -7.23 9.85
N LEU A 98 7.48 -6.65 9.88
CA LEU A 98 7.83 -5.59 10.84
C LEU A 98 6.95 -4.35 10.63
N ALA A 99 6.81 -3.89 9.39
CA ALA A 99 5.91 -2.79 9.05
C ALA A 99 4.46 -3.06 9.51
N ALA A 100 3.95 -4.26 9.26
CA ALA A 100 2.60 -4.65 9.66
C ALA A 100 2.40 -4.59 11.18
N VAL A 101 3.40 -5.02 11.97
CA VAL A 101 3.36 -4.90 13.44
C VAL A 101 3.28 -3.44 13.86
N GLU A 102 4.10 -2.56 13.29
CA GLU A 102 4.09 -1.13 13.60
C GLU A 102 2.74 -0.50 13.21
N MET A 103 2.21 -0.82 12.04
CA MET A 103 0.91 -0.34 11.56
C MET A 103 -0.22 -0.75 12.49
N VAL A 104 -0.34 -2.04 12.83
CA VAL A 104 -1.39 -2.54 13.73
C VAL A 104 -1.29 -1.87 15.11
N ARG A 105 -0.10 -1.71 15.64
CA ARG A 105 0.13 -1.04 16.94
C ARG A 105 -0.24 0.44 16.93
N SER A 106 -0.21 1.10 15.78
CA SER A 106 -0.60 2.50 15.61
C SER A 106 -2.04 2.69 15.15
N GLY A 107 -2.83 1.61 15.02
CA GLY A 107 -4.24 1.67 14.61
C GLY A 107 -4.45 1.67 13.09
N THR A 108 -3.41 1.44 12.29
CA THR A 108 -3.52 1.27 10.85
C THR A 108 -3.96 -0.15 10.52
N THR A 109 -5.05 -0.30 9.77
CA THR A 109 -5.63 -1.60 9.42
C THR A 109 -5.55 -1.94 7.94
N ARG A 110 -5.15 -0.98 7.12
CA ARG A 110 -4.95 -1.13 5.68
C ARG A 110 -3.80 -0.25 5.21
N PHE A 111 -3.01 -0.77 4.25
CA PHE A 111 -1.98 0.03 3.59
C PHE A 111 -1.94 -0.24 2.08
N PHE A 112 -1.30 0.68 1.34
CA PHE A 112 -1.02 0.56 -0.08
C PHE A 112 0.49 0.48 -0.27
N ASP A 113 0.97 -0.68 -0.70
CA ASP A 113 2.40 -0.93 -0.83
C ASP A 113 2.91 -0.77 -2.26
N MET A 114 4.06 -0.13 -2.40
CA MET A 114 4.84 -0.03 -3.63
C MET A 114 6.19 -0.67 -3.38
N TYR A 115 6.29 -2.00 -3.56
CA TYR A 115 7.55 -2.69 -3.34
C TYR A 115 7.72 -3.93 -4.21
N TRP A 116 8.96 -4.42 -4.26
CA TRP A 116 9.35 -5.62 -4.99
C TRP A 116 8.83 -6.89 -4.31
N HIS A 117 8.90 -8.03 -5.02
CA HIS A 117 8.49 -9.34 -4.49
C HIS A 117 7.06 -9.34 -3.92
N GLY A 118 6.09 -8.85 -4.69
CA GLY A 118 4.69 -8.69 -4.26
C GLY A 118 4.06 -9.97 -3.68
N THR A 119 4.48 -11.17 -4.09
CA THR A 119 4.02 -12.44 -3.50
C THR A 119 4.45 -12.58 -2.04
N GLU A 120 5.65 -12.12 -1.69
CA GLU A 120 6.15 -12.18 -0.32
C GLU A 120 5.51 -11.11 0.56
N VAL A 121 5.25 -9.91 -0.02
CA VAL A 121 4.42 -8.89 0.65
C VAL A 121 3.05 -9.46 0.94
N ALA A 122 2.39 -10.11 -0.01
CA ALA A 122 1.06 -10.70 0.16
C ALA A 122 1.04 -11.82 1.23
N ARG A 123 2.08 -12.66 1.27
CA ARG A 123 2.29 -13.66 2.33
C ARG A 123 2.39 -13.00 3.70
N ALA A 124 3.21 -11.97 3.83
CA ALA A 124 3.40 -11.23 5.07
C ALA A 124 2.11 -10.55 5.55
N VAL A 125 1.34 -9.97 4.64
CA VAL A 125 0.02 -9.36 4.89
C VAL A 125 -0.96 -10.38 5.44
N THR A 126 -1.05 -11.56 4.80
CA THR A 126 -1.94 -12.64 5.20
C THR A 126 -1.59 -13.16 6.59
N ASP A 127 -0.31 -13.42 6.84
CA ASP A 127 0.18 -13.92 8.13
C ASP A 127 0.04 -12.89 9.26
N ALA A 128 0.09 -11.59 8.94
CA ALA A 128 -0.14 -10.51 9.90
C ALA A 128 -1.63 -10.26 10.19
N GLY A 129 -2.52 -10.68 9.30
CA GLY A 129 -3.95 -10.42 9.40
C GLY A 129 -4.35 -8.96 9.16
N ILE A 130 -3.54 -8.19 8.44
CA ILE A 130 -3.79 -6.80 8.03
C ILE A 130 -4.27 -6.77 6.57
N ARG A 131 -4.93 -5.71 6.14
CA ARG A 131 -5.31 -5.55 4.72
C ARG A 131 -4.25 -4.74 3.97
N ALA A 132 -4.00 -5.11 2.71
CA ALA A 132 -3.14 -4.31 1.84
C ALA A 132 -3.63 -4.30 0.39
N VAL A 133 -3.33 -3.18 -0.30
CA VAL A 133 -3.16 -3.19 -1.74
C VAL A 133 -1.70 -3.53 -1.98
N VAL A 134 -1.44 -4.62 -2.69
CA VAL A 134 -0.09 -5.07 -3.07
C VAL A 134 0.07 -4.84 -4.56
N SER A 135 1.13 -4.13 -4.94
CA SER A 135 1.24 -3.60 -6.29
C SER A 135 2.25 -4.35 -7.15
N SER A 136 1.95 -4.37 -8.45
CA SER A 136 2.97 -4.58 -9.46
C SER A 136 3.69 -3.25 -9.71
N VAL A 137 4.95 -3.18 -9.29
CA VAL A 137 5.82 -2.01 -9.53
C VAL A 137 6.32 -2.06 -10.96
N MET A 138 6.39 -0.89 -11.62
CA MET A 138 6.97 -0.76 -12.95
C MET A 138 7.99 0.39 -12.99
N ILE A 139 9.16 0.08 -13.54
CA ILE A 139 10.23 1.02 -13.90
C ILE A 139 10.74 0.57 -15.27
N ASP A 140 10.63 1.41 -16.28
CA ASP A 140 11.11 1.10 -17.63
C ASP A 140 12.19 2.09 -18.12
N HIS A 141 12.70 2.93 -17.21
CA HIS A 141 13.73 3.92 -17.49
C HIS A 141 13.41 4.83 -18.70
N LEU A 142 12.12 5.13 -18.89
CA LEU A 142 11.57 5.88 -20.03
C LEU A 142 11.75 5.18 -21.38
N ASP A 143 12.03 3.87 -21.39
CA ASP A 143 12.05 3.02 -22.59
C ASP A 143 10.76 2.20 -22.72
N PRO A 144 9.86 2.57 -23.64
CA PRO A 144 8.60 1.83 -23.84
C PRO A 144 8.80 0.36 -24.19
N ALA A 145 9.90 0.02 -24.89
CA ALA A 145 10.18 -1.36 -25.27
C ALA A 145 10.56 -2.22 -24.06
N ASP A 146 11.18 -1.63 -23.05
CA ASP A 146 11.43 -2.32 -21.78
C ASP A 146 10.13 -2.48 -20.99
N GLY A 147 9.30 -1.44 -20.93
CA GLY A 147 7.97 -1.51 -20.32
C GLY A 147 7.11 -2.61 -20.94
N GLU A 148 7.10 -2.74 -22.26
CA GLU A 148 6.34 -3.78 -22.95
C GLU A 148 6.79 -5.20 -22.54
N LYS A 149 8.08 -5.44 -22.35
CA LYS A 149 8.61 -6.73 -21.86
C LYS A 149 8.17 -7.05 -20.43
N GLN A 150 7.92 -6.04 -19.60
CA GLN A 150 7.50 -6.22 -18.21
C GLN A 150 6.01 -6.56 -18.07
N ARG A 151 5.15 -6.21 -19.06
CA ARG A 151 3.69 -6.39 -19.01
C ARG A 151 3.23 -7.82 -18.68
N PRO A 152 3.78 -8.88 -19.29
CA PRO A 152 3.35 -10.26 -18.98
C PRO A 152 3.58 -10.62 -17.50
N ALA A 153 4.75 -10.28 -16.95
CA ALA A 153 5.07 -10.55 -15.55
C ALA A 153 4.20 -9.73 -14.59
N ALA A 154 3.90 -8.47 -14.95
CA ALA A 154 2.98 -7.63 -14.19
C ALA A 154 1.57 -8.24 -14.11
N LEU A 155 1.02 -8.69 -15.25
CA LEU A 155 -0.29 -9.33 -15.30
C LEU A 155 -0.32 -10.65 -14.51
N GLU A 156 0.72 -11.48 -14.65
CA GLU A 156 0.84 -12.72 -13.90
C GLU A 156 0.87 -12.47 -12.38
N LEU A 157 1.61 -11.44 -11.94
CA LEU A 157 1.64 -11.07 -10.52
C LEU A 157 0.26 -10.64 -10.02
N LEU A 158 -0.45 -9.79 -10.78
CA LEU A 158 -1.79 -9.32 -10.40
C LEU A 158 -2.79 -10.49 -10.29
N ASP A 159 -2.73 -11.46 -11.22
CA ASP A 159 -3.58 -12.64 -11.19
C ASP A 159 -3.28 -13.49 -9.94
N ARG A 160 -2.00 -13.72 -9.61
CA ARG A 160 -1.59 -14.41 -8.39
C ARG A 160 -2.06 -13.69 -7.12
N LEU A 161 -1.95 -12.36 -7.07
CA LEU A 161 -2.38 -11.56 -5.93
C LEU A 161 -3.90 -11.62 -5.73
N ALA A 162 -4.67 -11.68 -6.81
CA ALA A 162 -6.13 -11.81 -6.75
C ALA A 162 -6.58 -13.13 -6.10
N ASP A 163 -5.78 -14.19 -6.23
CA ASP A 163 -6.07 -15.51 -5.69
C ASP A 163 -5.63 -15.70 -4.21
N VAL A 164 -4.90 -14.76 -3.63
CA VAL A 164 -4.37 -14.89 -2.25
C VAL A 164 -5.47 -14.89 -1.19
N GLY A 165 -6.51 -14.08 -1.38
CA GLY A 165 -7.63 -14.00 -0.45
C GLY A 165 -8.04 -12.57 -0.08
N PRO A 166 -9.02 -12.41 0.81
CA PRO A 166 -9.73 -11.14 1.00
C PRO A 166 -8.90 -10.03 1.67
N LEU A 167 -7.73 -10.33 2.21
CA LEU A 167 -6.85 -9.33 2.83
C LEU A 167 -5.96 -8.64 1.80
N VAL A 168 -5.75 -9.23 0.64
CA VAL A 168 -4.89 -8.72 -0.42
C VAL A 168 -5.75 -8.21 -1.57
N THR A 169 -5.51 -6.97 -1.99
CA THR A 169 -6.09 -6.39 -3.19
C THR A 169 -4.93 -6.14 -4.17
N PRO A 170 -4.96 -6.67 -5.40
CA PRO A 170 -3.94 -6.34 -6.37
C PRO A 170 -4.04 -4.88 -6.82
N GLY A 171 -2.92 -4.28 -7.20
CA GLY A 171 -2.85 -2.92 -7.71
C GLY A 171 -1.63 -2.69 -8.60
N PHE A 172 -1.55 -1.52 -9.21
CA PHE A 172 -0.37 -1.07 -9.93
C PHE A 172 0.35 0.04 -9.17
N ALA A 173 1.67 0.08 -9.33
CA ALA A 173 2.51 1.14 -8.81
C ALA A 173 3.62 1.49 -9.81
N PRO A 174 3.32 2.21 -10.92
CA PRO A 174 4.37 2.85 -11.69
C PRO A 174 5.14 3.79 -10.76
N HIS A 175 6.48 3.70 -10.78
CA HIS A 175 7.29 4.39 -9.78
C HIS A 175 7.09 5.91 -9.81
N GLY A 176 7.31 6.53 -10.95
CA GLY A 176 7.15 7.97 -11.15
C GLY A 176 7.31 8.33 -12.62
N ILE A 177 6.88 9.52 -13.01
CA ILE A 177 6.95 10.00 -14.41
C ILE A 177 8.38 10.22 -14.93
N TYR A 178 9.35 10.21 -14.05
CA TYR A 178 10.78 10.30 -14.37
C TYR A 178 11.46 8.94 -14.56
N MET A 179 10.73 7.84 -14.25
CA MET A 179 11.22 6.46 -14.37
C MET A 179 10.31 5.57 -15.22
N VAL A 180 9.13 6.06 -15.64
CA VAL A 180 8.15 5.27 -16.39
C VAL A 180 7.71 6.05 -17.63
N SER A 181 7.78 5.39 -18.78
CA SER A 181 7.37 5.98 -20.06
C SER A 181 5.87 6.28 -20.14
N GLY A 182 5.50 7.26 -20.96
CA GLY A 182 4.10 7.61 -21.18
C GLY A 182 3.27 6.47 -21.78
N GLU A 183 3.86 5.60 -22.58
CA GLU A 183 3.24 4.40 -23.14
C GLU A 183 2.92 3.38 -22.05
N SER A 184 3.84 3.17 -21.12
CA SER A 184 3.62 2.27 -19.99
C SER A 184 2.59 2.83 -19.03
N LEU A 185 2.60 4.14 -18.78
CA LEU A 185 1.59 4.80 -17.94
C LEU A 185 0.17 4.66 -18.54
N ARG A 186 0.01 4.88 -19.86
CA ARG A 186 -1.30 4.64 -20.53
C ARG A 186 -1.74 3.19 -20.43
N TRP A 187 -0.84 2.25 -20.72
CA TRP A 187 -1.16 0.84 -20.61
C TRP A 187 -1.60 0.45 -19.18
N ILE A 188 -0.93 1.00 -18.16
CA ILE A 188 -1.33 0.79 -16.76
C ILE A 188 -2.71 1.38 -16.49
N ALA A 189 -2.98 2.63 -16.94
CA ALA A 189 -4.27 3.27 -16.74
C ALA A 189 -5.40 2.47 -17.38
N GLU A 190 -5.26 2.08 -18.66
CA GLU A 190 -6.23 1.26 -19.38
C GLU A 190 -6.46 -0.11 -18.70
N THR A 191 -5.36 -0.80 -18.34
CA THR A 191 -5.45 -2.13 -17.72
C THR A 191 -6.08 -2.04 -16.31
N ALA A 192 -5.74 -1.01 -15.55
CA ALA A 192 -6.29 -0.78 -14.23
C ALA A 192 -7.79 -0.46 -14.29
N ALA A 193 -8.21 0.37 -15.26
CA ALA A 193 -9.61 0.68 -15.46
C ALA A 193 -10.43 -0.59 -15.83
N ASP A 194 -9.94 -1.38 -16.79
CA ASP A 194 -10.60 -2.62 -17.23
C ASP A 194 -10.73 -3.65 -16.11
N ARG A 195 -9.70 -3.79 -15.28
CA ARG A 195 -9.66 -4.73 -14.15
C ARG A 195 -10.19 -4.15 -12.85
N ARG A 196 -10.51 -2.86 -12.79
CA ARG A 196 -10.91 -2.10 -11.58
C ARG A 196 -9.87 -2.17 -10.47
N LEU A 197 -8.60 -2.00 -10.84
CA LEU A 197 -7.47 -2.03 -9.92
C LEU A 197 -7.09 -0.62 -9.47
N PRO A 198 -6.72 -0.43 -8.20
CA PRO A 198 -6.15 0.84 -7.75
C PRO A 198 -4.74 1.04 -8.32
N VAL A 199 -4.38 2.30 -8.55
CA VAL A 199 -3.05 2.72 -9.00
C VAL A 199 -2.51 3.76 -8.04
N GLN A 200 -1.22 3.68 -7.71
CA GLN A 200 -0.48 4.73 -7.02
C GLN A 200 0.79 5.06 -7.80
N ILE A 201 1.30 6.28 -7.63
CA ILE A 201 2.51 6.77 -8.28
C ILE A 201 3.15 7.85 -7.42
N HIS A 202 4.49 7.94 -7.41
CA HIS A 202 5.16 9.13 -6.90
C HIS A 202 4.96 10.30 -7.88
N LEU A 203 4.56 11.43 -7.35
CA LEU A 203 4.17 12.57 -8.19
C LEU A 203 4.62 13.90 -7.60
N ALA A 204 5.38 14.67 -8.40
CA ALA A 204 5.90 15.98 -8.01
C ALA A 204 6.71 15.91 -6.69
N GLU A 205 7.54 14.87 -6.56
CA GLU A 205 8.31 14.57 -5.37
C GLU A 205 9.48 15.53 -5.19
N THR A 206 10.07 15.98 -6.30
CA THR A 206 11.20 16.92 -6.31
C THR A 206 10.98 18.07 -7.30
N ASP A 207 11.67 19.18 -7.08
CA ASP A 207 11.67 20.30 -8.02
C ASP A 207 12.27 19.90 -9.38
N ASP A 208 13.25 18.99 -9.39
CA ASP A 208 13.86 18.47 -10.61
C ASP A 208 12.86 17.67 -11.44
N GLU A 209 12.08 16.76 -10.81
CA GLU A 209 11.00 16.04 -11.49
C GLU A 209 10.01 16.98 -12.17
N VAL A 210 9.59 18.03 -11.45
CA VAL A 210 8.64 19.02 -11.98
C VAL A 210 9.26 19.77 -13.16
N SER A 211 10.50 20.24 -13.01
CA SER A 211 11.20 21.02 -14.03
C SER A 211 11.47 20.20 -15.30
N GLU A 212 11.91 18.96 -15.16
CA GLU A 212 12.15 18.03 -16.27
C GLU A 212 10.85 17.63 -16.97
N CYS A 213 9.77 17.40 -16.21
CA CYS A 213 8.45 17.13 -16.79
C CYS A 213 7.98 18.30 -17.65
N VAL A 214 8.08 19.52 -17.14
CA VAL A 214 7.71 20.73 -17.90
C VAL A 214 8.58 20.88 -19.14
N ALA A 215 9.90 20.69 -19.02
CA ALA A 215 10.81 20.78 -20.15
C ALA A 215 10.50 19.74 -21.25
N ARG A 216 10.15 18.52 -20.87
CA ARG A 216 9.87 17.41 -21.78
C ARG A 216 8.47 17.46 -22.39
N THR A 217 7.47 17.86 -21.63
CA THR A 217 6.05 17.72 -22.00
C THR A 217 5.30 19.06 -22.16
N GLY A 218 5.87 20.16 -21.67
CA GLY A 218 5.21 21.45 -21.57
C GLY A 218 4.14 21.52 -20.45
N LYS A 219 4.08 20.52 -19.57
CA LYS A 219 3.01 20.38 -18.56
C LYS A 219 3.59 20.04 -17.19
N SER A 220 2.85 20.42 -16.14
CA SER A 220 3.16 19.93 -14.78
C SER A 220 2.90 18.41 -14.70
N PRO A 221 3.54 17.68 -13.75
CA PRO A 221 3.37 16.25 -13.60
C PRO A 221 1.91 15.79 -13.52
N ALA A 222 1.09 16.44 -12.72
CA ALA A 222 -0.33 16.10 -12.60
C ALA A 222 -1.12 16.30 -13.91
N ARG A 223 -0.84 17.38 -14.66
CA ARG A 223 -1.49 17.60 -15.96
C ARG A 223 -1.00 16.66 -17.05
N TYR A 224 0.24 16.20 -16.93
CA TYR A 224 0.77 15.18 -17.84
C TYR A 224 0.08 13.85 -17.61
N LEU A 225 -0.11 13.42 -16.36
CA LEU A 225 -0.86 12.21 -16.04
C LEU A 225 -2.33 12.30 -16.46
N ASP A 226 -3.02 13.43 -16.21
CA ASP A 226 -4.41 13.66 -16.60
C ASP A 226 -4.61 13.49 -18.12
N GLU A 227 -3.63 13.88 -18.94
CA GLU A 227 -3.68 13.68 -20.38
C GLU A 227 -3.40 12.23 -20.84
N LEU A 228 -2.70 11.48 -20.02
CA LEU A 228 -2.41 10.08 -20.30
C LEU A 228 -3.62 9.16 -19.99
N GLY A 229 -4.56 9.61 -19.19
CA GLY A 229 -5.75 8.90 -18.73
C GLY A 229 -5.59 8.46 -17.30
#